data_a7728c770a82fed06b3ad315f16b6468
#
_entry.id   a7728c770a82fed06b3ad315f16b6468
#
_cell.length_a   1.000
_cell.length_b   1.000
_cell.length_c   1.000
_cell.angle_alpha   90.00
_cell.angle_beta   90.00
_cell.angle_gamma   90.00
#
_symmetry.space_group_name_H-M   'P 1'
#
loop_
_entity.id
_entity.type
_entity.pdbx_description
1 polymer ?
#
loop_
_entity_poly.entity_id
_entity_poly.type
_entity_poly.pdbx_seq_one_letter_code
_entity_poly.pdbx_strand_id
1 'polypeptide(L)'
;EFVFDEHPKPQEIEIFLEGHPQNNLLQHTCWSQVKENWAMKQVVVRRGGTIRAYAMILIRSLPLGLKLFYIPHGPIVNYQDEALIRFFFTKLKKLARRSHAVTIRFDPNLIDRTYPYAKRNEERGDHQQGNVIQLLSTLKCKHKGYTLYLKEATQPRFQAVMLQENMSWEALNAKTRRSIRHAEKCGVMIHEGEDQLNHFAEVMKLTEHRKKI
;
A
#
# COMPACT_ATOMS: atom_id res chain seq x y z
N GLU A 1 13.48 25.68 0.57
CA GLU A 1 12.65 25.54 -0.63
C GLU A 1 12.46 24.05 -0.95
N PHE A 2 11.27 23.66 -1.47
CA PHE A 2 11.00 22.32 -1.96
C PHE A 2 11.36 22.19 -3.43
N VAL A 3 11.98 21.07 -3.81
CA VAL A 3 12.30 20.73 -5.20
C VAL A 3 11.59 19.41 -5.55
N PHE A 4 10.87 19.40 -6.67
CA PHE A 4 10.25 18.18 -7.21
C PHE A 4 11.18 17.56 -8.24
N ASP A 5 11.65 16.35 -7.96
CA ASP A 5 12.59 15.62 -8.79
C ASP A 5 11.91 14.41 -9.41
N GLU A 6 11.97 14.29 -10.73
CA GLU A 6 11.31 13.24 -11.52
C GLU A 6 12.25 12.15 -11.98
N HIS A 7 13.52 12.27 -11.63
CA HIS A 7 14.59 11.33 -11.99
C HIS A 7 15.49 11.04 -10.78
N PRO A 8 14.90 10.66 -9.62
CA PRO A 8 15.69 10.33 -8.43
C PRO A 8 16.56 9.10 -8.70
N LYS A 9 17.71 9.03 -8.04
CA LYS A 9 18.57 7.86 -8.11
C LYS A 9 17.98 6.71 -7.30
N PRO A 10 17.95 5.48 -7.83
CA PRO A 10 17.39 4.33 -7.11
C PRO A 10 17.97 4.14 -5.71
N GLN A 11 19.26 4.28 -5.52
CA GLN A 11 19.93 4.12 -4.22
C GLN A 11 19.42 5.12 -3.17
N GLU A 12 19.13 6.36 -3.56
CA GLU A 12 18.59 7.37 -2.64
C GLU A 12 17.16 7.04 -2.21
N ILE A 13 16.38 6.42 -3.08
CA ILE A 13 15.03 5.94 -2.76
C ILE A 13 15.12 4.77 -1.77
N GLU A 14 15.98 3.81 -2.01
CA GLU A 14 16.20 2.66 -1.11
C GLU A 14 16.56 3.15 0.30
N ILE A 15 17.54 4.06 0.42
CA ILE A 15 17.92 4.66 1.70
C ILE A 15 16.74 5.40 2.36
N PHE A 16 15.92 6.12 1.58
CA PHE A 16 14.76 6.83 2.12
C PHE A 16 13.69 5.85 2.62
N LEU A 17 13.49 4.75 1.92
CA LEU A 17 12.49 3.73 2.29
C LEU A 17 12.95 2.90 3.49
N GLU A 18 14.24 2.68 3.63
CA GLU A 18 14.80 1.92 4.74
C GLU A 18 14.43 2.58 6.08
N GLY A 19 13.77 1.83 6.95
CA GLY A 19 13.31 2.33 8.26
C GLY A 19 12.17 3.35 8.21
N HIS A 20 11.64 3.73 7.03
CA HIS A 20 10.52 4.66 6.96
C HIS A 20 9.21 3.99 7.43
N PRO A 21 8.43 4.60 8.36
CA PRO A 21 7.25 3.95 8.96
C PRO A 21 6.12 3.65 7.96
N GLN A 22 6.09 4.33 6.82
CA GLN A 22 5.13 4.06 5.73
C GLN A 22 5.71 3.13 4.64
N ASN A 23 6.93 2.61 4.84
CA ASN A 23 7.54 1.68 3.89
C ASN A 23 6.64 0.47 3.65
N ASN A 24 6.49 0.09 2.40
CA ASN A 24 5.69 -1.07 2.01
C ASN A 24 6.10 -1.58 0.62
N LEU A 25 5.89 -2.86 0.38
CA LEU A 25 6.25 -3.54 -0.86
C LEU A 25 5.71 -2.84 -2.11
N LEU A 26 4.49 -2.28 -2.06
CA LEU A 26 3.82 -1.68 -3.22
C LEU A 26 4.46 -0.36 -3.66
N GLN A 27 5.36 0.20 -2.86
CA GLN A 27 6.15 1.39 -3.19
C GLN A 27 7.62 1.06 -3.50
N HIS A 28 8.04 -0.21 -3.42
CA HIS A 28 9.36 -0.64 -3.87
C HIS A 28 9.43 -0.82 -5.38
N THR A 29 10.59 -0.54 -5.95
CA THR A 29 10.86 -0.65 -7.41
C THR A 29 10.54 -2.05 -7.95
N CYS A 30 10.83 -3.11 -7.17
CA CYS A 30 10.55 -4.49 -7.57
C CYS A 30 9.06 -4.76 -7.85
N TRP A 31 8.14 -4.00 -7.22
CA TRP A 31 6.71 -4.16 -7.48
C TRP A 31 6.32 -3.83 -8.93
N SER A 32 7.06 -2.94 -9.60
CA SER A 32 6.81 -2.63 -11.01
C SER A 32 7.03 -3.84 -11.93
N GLN A 33 7.93 -4.74 -11.55
CA GLN A 33 8.22 -5.97 -12.32
C GLN A 33 7.04 -6.95 -12.25
N VAL A 34 6.28 -6.96 -11.14
CA VAL A 34 5.05 -7.77 -10.99
C VAL A 34 3.91 -7.21 -11.83
N LYS A 35 3.95 -5.93 -12.18
CA LYS A 35 2.90 -5.22 -12.93
C LYS A 35 3.33 -4.98 -14.39
N GLU A 36 3.67 -6.04 -15.11
CA GLU A 36 4.20 -5.99 -16.49
C GLU A 36 3.38 -5.14 -17.47
N ASN A 37 2.06 -5.04 -17.27
CA ASN A 37 1.17 -4.24 -18.12
C ASN A 37 1.10 -2.75 -17.73
N TRP A 38 1.93 -2.31 -16.78
CA TRP A 38 1.98 -0.93 -16.31
C TRP A 38 3.38 -0.36 -16.48
N ALA A 39 3.48 0.83 -17.05
CA ALA A 39 4.72 1.59 -16.96
C ALA A 39 4.89 2.14 -15.54
N MET A 40 6.12 2.46 -15.15
CA MET A 40 6.46 2.97 -13.83
C MET A 40 7.19 4.30 -13.94
N LYS A 41 6.90 5.23 -13.01
CA LYS A 41 7.68 6.45 -12.79
C LYS A 41 7.85 6.68 -11.29
N GLN A 42 9.06 7.05 -10.89
CA GLN A 42 9.37 7.45 -9.52
C GLN A 42 9.54 8.95 -9.44
N VAL A 43 9.04 9.56 -8.37
CA VAL A 43 9.19 10.99 -8.11
C VAL A 43 9.47 11.23 -6.64
N VAL A 44 10.28 12.23 -6.34
CA VAL A 44 10.55 12.64 -4.97
C VAL A 44 10.36 14.15 -4.79
N VAL A 45 10.11 14.56 -3.57
CA VAL A 45 10.27 15.95 -3.16
C VAL A 45 11.44 16.04 -2.20
N ARG A 46 12.34 16.99 -2.48
CA ARG A 46 13.51 17.28 -1.65
C ARG A 46 13.37 18.61 -0.94
N ARG A 47 14.00 18.68 0.23
CA ARG A 47 14.25 19.94 0.95
C ARG A 47 15.68 19.91 1.48
N GLY A 48 16.51 20.87 1.08
CA GLY A 48 17.93 20.88 1.45
C GLY A 48 18.69 19.63 0.98
N GLY A 49 18.38 19.11 -0.24
CA GLY A 49 18.99 17.89 -0.78
C GLY A 49 18.36 16.58 -0.29
N THR A 50 17.72 16.57 0.88
CA THR A 50 17.14 15.36 1.50
C THR A 50 15.74 15.07 0.95
N ILE A 51 15.44 13.80 0.69
CA ILE A 51 14.09 13.34 0.29
C ILE A 51 13.14 13.52 1.47
N ARG A 52 11.98 14.13 1.22
CA ARG A 52 10.89 14.35 2.18
C ARG A 52 9.58 13.70 1.76
N ALA A 53 9.43 13.38 0.49
CA ALA A 53 8.29 12.64 -0.02
C ALA A 53 8.73 11.80 -1.22
N TYR A 54 8.07 10.68 -1.41
CA TYR A 54 8.31 9.76 -2.50
C TYR A 54 7.00 9.17 -3.01
N ALA A 55 6.93 8.93 -4.30
CA ALA A 55 5.90 8.09 -4.90
C ALA A 55 6.45 7.26 -6.07
N MET A 56 6.17 5.98 -6.03
CA MET A 56 6.18 5.12 -7.21
C MET A 56 4.79 5.18 -7.85
N ILE A 57 4.75 5.62 -9.09
CA ILE A 57 3.54 5.82 -9.87
C ILE A 57 3.47 4.71 -10.91
N LEU A 58 2.48 3.86 -10.82
CA LEU A 58 2.10 2.94 -11.86
C LEU A 58 1.25 3.66 -12.91
N ILE A 59 1.59 3.50 -14.17
CA ILE A 59 0.96 4.22 -15.29
C ILE A 59 0.32 3.21 -16.22
N ARG A 60 -1.00 3.25 -16.30
CA ARG A 60 -1.77 2.44 -17.23
C ARG A 60 -2.16 3.26 -18.45
N SER A 61 -1.86 2.74 -19.64
CA SER A 61 -2.35 3.30 -20.89
C SER A 61 -3.84 3.03 -21.06
N LEU A 62 -4.57 4.02 -21.54
CA LEU A 62 -5.98 3.99 -21.84
C LEU A 62 -6.18 4.31 -23.34
N PRO A 63 -7.35 4.05 -23.93
CA PRO A 63 -7.66 4.47 -25.30
C PRO A 63 -7.39 5.96 -25.54
N LEU A 64 -7.17 6.34 -26.79
CA LEU A 64 -6.92 7.73 -27.24
C LEU A 64 -5.64 8.34 -26.64
N GLY A 65 -4.64 7.55 -26.28
CA GLY A 65 -3.39 8.05 -25.72
C GLY A 65 -3.49 8.58 -24.28
N LEU A 66 -4.64 8.41 -23.65
CA LEU A 66 -4.88 8.81 -22.27
C LEU A 66 -4.16 7.86 -21.30
N LYS A 67 -3.96 8.32 -20.06
CA LYS A 67 -3.31 7.53 -19.01
C LYS A 67 -4.07 7.60 -17.69
N LEU A 68 -3.87 6.57 -16.87
CA LEU A 68 -4.25 6.53 -15.47
C LEU A 68 -2.98 6.43 -14.64
N PHE A 69 -2.84 7.29 -13.63
CA PHE A 69 -1.80 7.21 -12.62
C PHE A 69 -2.35 6.53 -11.38
N TYR A 70 -1.62 5.53 -10.87
CA TYR A 70 -1.96 4.87 -9.62
C TYR A 70 -0.74 4.82 -8.70
N ILE A 71 -0.91 5.21 -7.44
CA ILE A 71 0.12 5.23 -6.41
C ILE A 71 -0.34 4.29 -5.29
N PRO A 72 -0.03 2.98 -5.39
CA PRO A 72 -0.49 1.98 -4.41
C PRO A 72 0.18 2.19 -3.06
N HIS A 73 -0.61 2.19 -1.98
CA HIS A 73 -0.15 2.44 -0.60
C HIS A 73 0.77 3.67 -0.45
N GLY A 74 0.57 4.66 -1.30
CA GLY A 74 1.35 5.89 -1.33
C GLY A 74 0.50 7.12 -1.65
N PRO A 75 1.13 8.29 -1.76
CA PRO A 75 2.57 8.56 -1.62
C PRO A 75 3.09 8.42 -0.20
N ILE A 76 4.39 8.14 -0.06
CA ILE A 76 5.09 8.13 1.23
C ILE A 76 5.51 9.56 1.54
N VAL A 77 4.90 10.15 2.55
CA VAL A 77 5.08 11.56 2.91
C VAL A 77 4.60 11.80 4.34
N ASN A 78 5.19 12.79 5.03
CA ASN A 78 4.61 13.24 6.30
C ASN A 78 3.29 13.99 6.06
N TYR A 79 2.17 13.35 6.35
CA TYR A 79 0.83 13.92 6.18
C TYR A 79 0.47 15.02 7.18
N GLN A 80 1.34 15.31 8.17
CA GLN A 80 1.20 16.46 9.06
C GLN A 80 1.92 17.72 8.53
N ASP A 81 2.77 17.59 7.50
CA ASP A 81 3.43 18.72 6.83
C ASP A 81 2.53 19.22 5.68
N GLU A 82 1.63 20.15 5.99
CA GLU A 82 0.69 20.71 5.04
C GLU A 82 1.38 21.38 3.84
N ALA A 83 2.51 22.09 4.08
CA ALA A 83 3.24 22.76 3.03
C ALA A 83 3.84 21.76 2.03
N LEU A 84 4.39 20.65 2.53
CA LEU A 84 4.92 19.57 1.72
C LEU A 84 3.81 18.90 0.90
N ILE A 85 2.67 18.58 1.53
CA ILE A 85 1.51 17.98 0.87
C ILE A 85 1.01 18.88 -0.28
N ARG A 86 0.81 20.17 -0.01
CA ARG A 86 0.36 21.13 -1.02
C ARG A 86 1.34 21.21 -2.20
N PHE A 87 2.62 21.26 -1.90
CA PHE A 87 3.66 21.28 -2.92
C PHE A 87 3.66 20.00 -3.75
N PHE A 88 3.71 18.83 -3.08
CA PHE A 88 3.75 17.53 -3.73
C PHE A 88 2.56 17.32 -4.68
N PHE A 89 1.34 17.46 -4.19
CA PHE A 89 0.14 17.23 -5.00
C PHE A 89 -0.03 18.26 -6.12
N THR A 90 0.43 19.51 -5.93
CA THR A 90 0.46 20.51 -7.00
C THR A 90 1.40 20.07 -8.13
N LYS A 91 2.59 19.61 -7.81
CA LYS A 91 3.57 19.13 -8.80
C LYS A 91 3.12 17.82 -9.45
N LEU A 92 2.58 16.90 -8.68
CA LEU A 92 2.04 15.64 -9.18
C LEU A 92 0.91 15.87 -10.19
N LYS A 93 0.01 16.81 -9.94
CA LYS A 93 -1.05 17.19 -10.90
C LYS A 93 -0.49 17.80 -12.18
N LYS A 94 0.56 18.63 -12.10
CA LYS A 94 1.24 19.16 -13.28
C LYS A 94 1.88 18.03 -14.10
N LEU A 95 2.54 17.09 -13.44
CA LEU A 95 3.09 15.90 -14.08
C LEU A 95 2.00 15.09 -14.79
N ALA A 96 0.89 14.81 -14.10
CA ALA A 96 -0.22 14.05 -14.67
C ALA A 96 -0.80 14.71 -15.94
N ARG A 97 -1.05 16.02 -15.89
CA ARG A 97 -1.59 16.77 -17.04
C ARG A 97 -0.68 16.69 -18.27
N ARG A 98 0.63 16.93 -18.11
CA ARG A 98 1.57 16.88 -19.25
C ARG A 98 1.82 15.46 -19.74
N SER A 99 1.50 14.45 -18.94
CA SER A 99 1.54 13.03 -19.31
C SER A 99 0.21 12.51 -19.88
N HIS A 100 -0.78 13.36 -20.11
CA HIS A 100 -2.15 13.03 -20.55
C HIS A 100 -2.87 12.05 -19.59
N ALA A 101 -2.55 12.11 -18.30
CA ALA A 101 -3.26 11.33 -17.30
C ALA A 101 -4.59 12.01 -16.92
N VAL A 102 -5.70 11.31 -17.14
CA VAL A 102 -7.06 11.77 -16.84
C VAL A 102 -7.44 11.62 -15.38
N THR A 103 -6.73 10.80 -14.65
CA THR A 103 -6.96 10.59 -13.22
C THR A 103 -5.68 10.18 -12.50
N ILE A 104 -5.60 10.58 -11.24
CA ILE A 104 -4.60 10.09 -10.29
C ILE A 104 -5.38 9.37 -9.20
N ARG A 105 -5.12 8.08 -9.01
CA ARG A 105 -5.64 7.28 -7.90
C ARG A 105 -4.51 7.04 -6.92
N PHE A 106 -4.80 7.15 -5.64
CA PHE A 106 -3.85 6.85 -4.57
C PHE A 106 -4.60 6.39 -3.32
N ASP A 107 -3.97 5.57 -2.52
CA ASP A 107 -4.51 4.97 -1.30
C ASP A 107 -3.39 4.87 -0.25
N PRO A 108 -3.03 6.00 0.39
CA PRO A 108 -1.93 6.03 1.34
C PRO A 108 -2.18 5.07 2.51
N ASN A 109 -1.12 4.36 2.90
CA ASN A 109 -1.16 3.44 4.02
C ASN A 109 -1.13 4.22 5.35
N LEU A 110 -2.24 4.88 5.68
CA LEU A 110 -2.39 5.64 6.92
C LEU A 110 -3.22 4.82 7.92
N ILE A 111 -2.64 4.57 9.07
CA ILE A 111 -3.35 3.92 10.16
C ILE A 111 -4.36 4.92 10.73
N ASP A 112 -5.65 4.61 10.59
CA ASP A 112 -6.73 5.39 11.20
C ASP A 112 -6.80 5.11 12.69
N ARG A 113 -6.77 3.84 13.08
CA ARG A 113 -6.71 3.39 14.47
C ARG A 113 -6.30 1.94 14.60
N THR A 114 -5.73 1.60 15.74
CA THR A 114 -5.42 0.23 16.15
C THR A 114 -6.24 -0.13 17.37
N TYR A 115 -6.75 -1.34 17.44
CA TYR A 115 -7.51 -1.85 18.58
C TYR A 115 -7.34 -3.37 18.72
N PRO A 116 -7.42 -3.89 19.95
CA PRO A 116 -7.40 -5.34 20.17
C PRO A 116 -8.51 -6.04 19.41
N TYR A 117 -8.25 -7.21 18.87
CA TYR A 117 -9.24 -7.99 18.11
C TYR A 117 -10.53 -8.27 18.93
N ALA A 118 -10.40 -8.48 20.25
CA ALA A 118 -11.53 -8.69 21.13
C ALA A 118 -12.53 -7.51 21.11
N LYS A 119 -12.04 -6.28 20.89
CA LYS A 119 -12.82 -5.05 20.86
C LYS A 119 -13.31 -4.64 19.47
N ARG A 120 -13.20 -5.52 18.46
CA ARG A 120 -13.53 -5.20 17.07
C ARG A 120 -14.97 -4.75 16.82
N ASN A 121 -15.90 -5.13 17.67
CA ASN A 121 -17.33 -4.82 17.56
C ASN A 121 -17.78 -3.63 18.44
N GLU A 122 -16.86 -3.04 19.23
CA GLU A 122 -17.18 -1.87 20.03
C GLU A 122 -17.38 -0.63 19.14
N GLU A 123 -18.22 0.30 19.58
CA GLU A 123 -18.38 1.60 18.93
C GLU A 123 -17.05 2.34 18.91
N ARG A 124 -16.78 2.99 17.80
CA ARG A 124 -15.56 3.75 17.56
C ARG A 124 -15.94 5.18 17.28
N GLY A 125 -15.27 6.10 17.97
CA GLY A 125 -15.41 7.52 17.70
C GLY A 125 -15.00 7.91 16.28
N ASP A 126 -14.87 9.19 16.02
CA ASP A 126 -14.53 9.75 14.72
C ASP A 126 -13.19 9.24 14.17
N HIS A 127 -13.06 9.29 12.85
CA HIS A 127 -11.84 8.91 12.15
C HIS A 127 -10.67 9.85 12.47
N GLN A 128 -9.54 9.29 12.88
CA GLN A 128 -8.33 10.07 13.24
C GLN A 128 -7.70 10.79 12.05
N GLN A 129 -7.95 10.32 10.82
CA GLN A 129 -7.40 10.90 9.60
C GLN A 129 -8.31 11.97 8.95
N GLY A 130 -9.31 12.46 9.66
CA GLY A 130 -10.25 13.48 9.16
C GLY A 130 -9.55 14.74 8.64
N ASN A 131 -8.55 15.24 9.35
CA ASN A 131 -7.78 16.42 8.97
C ASN A 131 -7.02 16.21 7.65
N VAL A 132 -6.45 15.01 7.43
CA VAL A 132 -5.76 14.66 6.18
C VAL A 132 -6.75 14.64 5.02
N ILE A 133 -7.93 14.05 5.21
CA ILE A 133 -8.99 14.02 4.19
C ILE A 133 -9.44 15.43 3.87
N GLN A 134 -9.62 16.29 4.87
CA GLN A 134 -10.00 17.69 4.68
C GLN A 134 -8.92 18.46 3.91
N LEU A 135 -7.65 18.34 4.27
CA LEU A 135 -6.53 18.95 3.56
C LEU A 135 -6.50 18.49 2.08
N LEU A 136 -6.59 17.20 1.81
CA LEU A 136 -6.62 16.66 0.45
C LEU A 136 -7.85 17.17 -0.34
N SER A 137 -8.98 17.37 0.31
CA SER A 137 -10.18 17.95 -0.31
C SER A 137 -9.95 19.38 -0.77
N THR A 138 -9.23 20.22 -0.01
CA THR A 138 -8.85 21.57 -0.44
C THR A 138 -7.97 21.55 -1.71
N LEU A 139 -7.25 20.47 -1.91
CA LEU A 139 -6.46 20.19 -3.11
C LEU A 139 -7.28 19.53 -4.22
N LYS A 140 -8.61 19.52 -4.13
CA LYS A 140 -9.53 18.89 -5.10
C LYS A 140 -9.29 17.39 -5.28
N CYS A 141 -8.84 16.71 -4.24
CA CYS A 141 -8.85 15.25 -4.20
C CYS A 141 -10.19 14.77 -3.67
N LYS A 142 -10.78 13.76 -4.30
CA LYS A 142 -12.07 13.20 -3.89
C LYS A 142 -11.83 11.94 -3.06
N HIS A 143 -12.23 11.96 -1.80
CA HIS A 143 -12.27 10.76 -0.99
C HIS A 143 -13.44 9.86 -1.44
N LYS A 144 -13.17 8.57 -1.66
CA LYS A 144 -14.19 7.61 -2.13
C LYS A 144 -15.06 7.02 -1.03
N GLY A 145 -14.84 7.44 0.20
CA GLY A 145 -15.53 6.91 1.36
C GLY A 145 -14.81 5.71 1.98
N TYR A 146 -15.40 5.18 3.03
CA TYR A 146 -14.91 4.04 3.79
C TYR A 146 -15.63 2.77 3.34
N THR A 147 -15.04 2.08 2.35
CA THR A 147 -15.59 0.83 1.83
C THR A 147 -15.41 -0.31 2.84
N LEU A 148 -16.38 -1.22 2.90
CA LEU A 148 -16.31 -2.41 3.76
C LEU A 148 -15.79 -3.63 3.00
N TYR A 149 -16.03 -3.70 1.71
CA TYR A 149 -15.74 -4.87 0.89
C TYR A 149 -14.56 -4.62 -0.05
N LEU A 150 -13.69 -5.61 -0.19
CA LEU A 150 -12.51 -5.53 -1.07
C LEU A 150 -12.88 -5.24 -2.54
N LYS A 151 -14.02 -5.76 -3.02
CA LYS A 151 -14.50 -5.48 -4.38
C LYS A 151 -14.77 -4.00 -4.67
N GLU A 152 -14.96 -3.19 -3.64
CA GLU A 152 -15.23 -1.74 -3.72
C GLU A 152 -13.95 -0.92 -3.52
N ALA A 153 -12.91 -1.53 -2.98
CA ALA A 153 -11.63 -0.91 -2.65
C ALA A 153 -10.51 -1.43 -3.56
N THR A 154 -9.47 -0.65 -3.71
CA THR A 154 -8.26 -1.09 -4.42
C THR A 154 -7.36 -1.94 -3.51
N GLN A 155 -7.38 -1.64 -2.20
CA GLN A 155 -6.61 -2.32 -1.16
C GLN A 155 -7.51 -2.62 0.05
N PRO A 156 -7.19 -3.65 0.85
CA PRO A 156 -7.93 -3.96 2.07
C PRO A 156 -7.90 -2.78 3.06
N ARG A 157 -9.08 -2.38 3.54
CA ARG A 157 -9.19 -1.33 4.56
C ARG A 157 -8.79 -1.81 5.95
N PHE A 158 -9.05 -3.08 6.26
CA PHE A 158 -8.77 -3.68 7.55
C PHE A 158 -7.65 -4.70 7.42
N GLN A 159 -6.71 -4.65 8.33
CA GLN A 159 -5.64 -5.61 8.43
C GLN A 159 -5.59 -6.18 9.84
N ALA A 160 -5.51 -7.50 9.96
CA ALA A 160 -5.20 -8.17 11.21
C ALA A 160 -3.67 -8.25 11.32
N VAL A 161 -3.13 -7.73 12.42
CA VAL A 161 -1.69 -7.74 12.68
C VAL A 161 -1.45 -8.55 13.95
N MET A 162 -0.47 -9.44 13.91
CA MET A 162 0.06 -10.13 15.06
C MET A 162 1.52 -9.71 15.22
N LEU A 163 1.85 -9.10 16.36
CA LEU A 163 3.22 -8.71 16.65
C LEU A 163 4.02 -9.93 17.07
N GLN A 164 5.26 -10.05 16.59
CA GLN A 164 6.12 -11.20 16.86
C GLN A 164 6.32 -11.44 18.36
N GLU A 165 6.47 -10.37 19.14
CA GLU A 165 6.59 -10.41 20.61
C GLU A 165 5.38 -11.05 21.32
N ASN A 166 4.21 -11.05 20.66
CA ASN A 166 2.97 -11.62 21.15
C ASN A 166 2.64 -12.98 20.50
N MET A 167 3.56 -13.55 19.71
CA MET A 167 3.38 -14.83 19.04
C MET A 167 3.82 -15.97 19.97
N SER A 168 2.87 -16.47 20.76
CA SER A 168 3.05 -17.71 21.51
C SER A 168 1.88 -18.64 21.25
N TRP A 169 2.08 -19.94 21.51
CA TRP A 169 1.01 -20.93 21.39
C TRP A 169 -0.18 -20.60 22.29
N GLU A 170 0.10 -20.09 23.48
CA GLU A 170 -0.88 -19.74 24.50
C GLU A 170 -1.71 -18.50 24.09
N ALA A 171 -1.09 -17.57 23.38
CA ALA A 171 -1.75 -16.36 22.87
C ALA A 171 -2.76 -16.66 21.76
N LEU A 172 -2.61 -17.79 21.07
CA LEU A 172 -3.56 -18.21 20.05
C LEU A 172 -4.90 -18.59 20.68
N ASN A 173 -6.00 -18.22 20.05
CA ASN A 173 -7.32 -18.65 20.51
C ASN A 173 -7.54 -20.16 20.32
N ALA A 174 -8.46 -20.75 21.07
CA ALA A 174 -8.72 -22.19 21.07
C ALA A 174 -9.08 -22.73 19.66
N LYS A 175 -9.81 -21.96 18.86
CA LYS A 175 -10.19 -22.35 17.49
C LYS A 175 -8.95 -22.47 16.60
N THR A 176 -8.04 -21.48 16.66
CA THR A 176 -6.80 -21.51 15.89
C THR A 176 -5.92 -22.68 16.30
N ARG A 177 -5.71 -22.91 17.60
CA ARG A 177 -4.96 -24.09 18.10
C ARG A 177 -5.55 -25.41 17.62
N ARG A 178 -6.90 -25.52 17.62
CA ARG A 178 -7.59 -26.72 17.09
C ARG A 178 -7.32 -26.90 15.60
N SER A 179 -7.37 -25.82 14.81
CA SER A 179 -7.13 -25.88 13.37
C SER A 179 -5.69 -26.30 13.05
N ILE A 180 -4.71 -25.78 13.80
CA ILE A 180 -3.30 -26.18 13.64
C ILE A 180 -3.14 -27.66 13.93
N ARG A 181 -3.61 -28.15 15.09
CA ARG A 181 -3.54 -29.58 15.44
C ARG A 181 -4.25 -30.49 14.44
N HIS A 182 -5.34 -30.00 13.83
CA HIS A 182 -6.03 -30.74 12.79
C HIS A 182 -5.19 -30.82 11.52
N ALA A 183 -4.58 -29.71 11.10
CA ALA A 183 -3.69 -29.69 9.94
C ALA A 183 -2.50 -30.66 10.13
N GLU A 184 -1.85 -30.64 11.30
CA GLU A 184 -0.78 -31.58 11.67
C GLU A 184 -1.23 -33.03 11.56
N LYS A 185 -2.41 -33.37 12.11
CA LYS A 185 -2.99 -34.70 12.00
C LYS A 185 -3.31 -35.13 10.57
N CYS A 186 -3.59 -34.18 9.70
CA CYS A 186 -3.81 -34.39 8.27
C CYS A 186 -2.50 -34.47 7.46
N GLY A 187 -1.34 -34.44 8.11
CA GLY A 187 -0.04 -34.50 7.44
C GLY A 187 0.37 -33.21 6.72
N VAL A 188 -0.22 -32.06 7.06
CA VAL A 188 0.20 -30.76 6.50
C VAL A 188 1.56 -30.42 7.07
N MET A 189 2.54 -30.21 6.20
CA MET A 189 3.89 -29.77 6.54
C MET A 189 4.15 -28.39 5.98
N ILE A 190 4.96 -27.60 6.68
CA ILE A 190 5.42 -26.28 6.25
C ILE A 190 6.85 -26.43 5.75
N HIS A 191 7.09 -25.94 4.55
CA HIS A 191 8.43 -25.88 3.96
C HIS A 191 8.79 -24.41 3.74
N GLU A 192 10.05 -24.07 3.96
CA GLU A 192 10.60 -22.72 3.79
C GLU A 192 11.75 -22.78 2.77
N GLY A 193 11.90 -21.69 2.01
CA GLY A 193 13.00 -21.52 1.09
C GLY A 193 12.56 -21.19 -0.34
N GLU A 194 13.49 -20.64 -1.10
CA GLU A 194 13.26 -20.26 -2.52
C GLU A 194 13.05 -21.48 -3.42
N ASP A 195 13.63 -22.61 -3.07
CA ASP A 195 13.45 -23.89 -3.75
C ASP A 195 12.00 -24.40 -3.72
N GLN A 196 11.16 -23.86 -2.81
CA GLN A 196 9.74 -24.20 -2.70
C GLN A 196 8.82 -23.40 -3.62
N LEU A 197 9.33 -22.43 -4.39
CA LEU A 197 8.50 -21.56 -5.24
C LEU A 197 7.66 -22.34 -6.26
N ASN A 198 8.20 -23.41 -6.83
CA ASN A 198 7.45 -24.25 -7.78
C ASN A 198 6.28 -24.97 -7.11
N HIS A 199 6.50 -25.56 -5.92
CA HIS A 199 5.44 -26.18 -5.15
C HIS A 199 4.38 -25.17 -4.71
N PHE A 200 4.79 -23.97 -4.27
CA PHE A 200 3.86 -22.89 -3.97
C PHE A 200 2.99 -22.52 -5.18
N ALA A 201 3.59 -22.38 -6.38
CA ALA A 201 2.85 -22.08 -7.60
C ALA A 201 1.84 -23.19 -7.95
N GLU A 202 2.16 -24.45 -7.74
CA GLU A 202 1.24 -25.57 -7.94
C GLU A 202 0.04 -25.51 -6.97
N VAL A 203 0.30 -25.27 -5.68
CA VAL A 203 -0.76 -25.11 -4.66
C VAL A 203 -1.67 -23.92 -4.99
N MET A 204 -1.10 -22.83 -5.49
CA MET A 204 -1.88 -21.65 -5.94
C MET A 204 -2.78 -22.02 -7.12
N LYS A 205 -2.28 -22.69 -8.15
CA LYS A 205 -3.08 -23.16 -9.31
C LYS A 205 -4.24 -24.07 -8.88
N LEU A 206 -3.99 -25.01 -7.96
CA LEU A 206 -5.05 -25.85 -7.41
C LEU A 206 -6.12 -25.03 -6.67
N THR A 207 -5.71 -23.98 -5.98
CA THR A 207 -6.62 -23.07 -5.26
C THR A 207 -7.48 -22.24 -6.23
N GLU A 208 -6.88 -21.70 -7.29
CA GLU A 208 -7.56 -20.98 -8.35
C GLU A 208 -8.60 -21.86 -9.04
N HIS A 209 -8.20 -23.09 -9.42
CA HIS A 209 -9.12 -24.05 -10.06
C HIS A 209 -10.31 -24.38 -9.15
N ARG A 210 -10.05 -24.64 -7.86
CA ARG A 210 -11.11 -24.93 -6.88
C ARG A 210 -12.07 -23.76 -6.68
N LYS A 211 -11.56 -22.52 -6.71
CA LYS A 211 -12.36 -21.31 -6.50
C LYS A 211 -12.96 -20.75 -7.78
N LYS A 212 -12.60 -21.27 -8.94
CA LYS A 212 -13.02 -20.78 -10.27
C LYS A 212 -12.68 -19.31 -10.48
N ILE A 213 -11.50 -18.87 -10.05
CA ILE A 213 -10.96 -17.53 -10.27
C ILE A 213 -9.88 -17.57 -11.36
#